data_0e0f5899fe2200a6ce14512050f1b756
#
_entry.id   0e0f5899fe2200a6ce14512050f1b756
#
_cell.length_a   1.000
_cell.length_b   1.000
_cell.length_c   1.000
_cell.angle_alpha   90.00
_cell.angle_beta   90.00
_cell.angle_gamma   90.00
#
_symmetry.space_group_name_H-M   'P 1'
#
loop_
_entity.id
_entity.type
_entity.pdbx_description
1 polymer ?
#
loop_
_entity_poly.entity_id
_entity_poly.type
_entity_poly.pdbx_seq_one_letter_code
_entity_poly.pdbx_strand_id
1 'polypeptide(L)'
;VTGINPRARFLGPVRRSVVAAPDDLLTAGLGLEGLRGVAPGFADAAQPSPAELRRRAIHANYRSLQDVSDAGGYGRCFGLKPGQRCGGVEYFGALAGPDGVGRHTACLLLPESFDVRRPVLVAAAASGSRGVYGGLPIAGPWALARGYALVLTDKGTGSGLFDVDSGTGVRIDGTLTTDRDDPWAMFMPDATGLAPHSVLFRHSHGGINPERLWGGYLLQAIDAALQWLRQEFPPSMASHAFAPSAVRIIATGISNGGATVLRALENDVERWIDGAAVSEPNVLVAGRTQGLSVSSEGRVIHAPGRSLLDYGTEHFLWQPAALATGLPSGAPFTAAMAAAAPTLQQWCLDLARAGLLPQATLPEQAAFAREQLLAGGARSEALDLGGFNVGGFMWPGMSYAYAMAYARLLPGETSFGVRFAATDAAGQPCALRGDELARAWCDASGIAPTLGI
;
A
#
# COMPACT_ATOMS: atom_id res chain seq x y z
N VAL A 1 -5.23 14.21 22.46
CA VAL A 1 -5.59 13.91 21.06
C VAL A 1 -7.09 14.16 20.91
N THR A 2 -7.45 15.37 20.48
CA THR A 2 -8.83 15.81 20.34
C THR A 2 -9.34 15.46 18.96
N GLY A 3 -10.49 14.74 18.87
CA GLY A 3 -11.38 14.83 17.72
C GLY A 3 -11.24 13.79 16.60
N ILE A 4 -10.73 12.57 16.85
CA ILE A 4 -10.90 11.49 15.87
C ILE A 4 -12.30 10.93 16.02
N ASN A 5 -13.13 11.07 14.98
CA ASN A 5 -14.45 10.49 14.94
C ASN A 5 -14.38 9.04 14.41
N PRO A 6 -14.63 8.02 15.23
CA PRO A 6 -14.60 6.62 14.81
C PRO A 6 -15.82 6.22 13.98
N ARG A 7 -16.84 7.08 13.87
CA ARG A 7 -18.09 6.74 13.18
C ARG A 7 -17.95 6.89 11.67
N ALA A 8 -18.35 5.85 10.94
CA ALA A 8 -18.35 5.83 9.49
C ALA A 8 -19.36 6.82 8.94
N ARG A 9 -18.91 7.66 7.99
CA ARG A 9 -19.76 8.58 7.22
C ARG A 9 -19.56 8.30 5.74
N PHE A 10 -20.55 7.65 5.14
CA PHE A 10 -20.51 7.31 3.73
C PHE A 10 -20.66 8.57 2.87
N LEU A 11 -19.88 8.64 1.79
CA LEU A 11 -19.90 9.75 0.83
C LEU A 11 -20.85 9.51 -0.34
N GLY A 12 -21.25 8.26 -0.57
CA GLY A 12 -22.12 7.86 -1.67
C GLY A 12 -22.78 6.52 -1.41
N PRO A 13 -23.37 5.91 -2.43
CA PRO A 13 -24.02 4.62 -2.31
C PRO A 13 -23.00 3.53 -1.91
N VAL A 14 -23.49 2.54 -1.19
CA VAL A 14 -22.71 1.34 -0.84
C VAL A 14 -23.06 0.26 -1.86
N ARG A 15 -22.01 -0.36 -2.45
CA ARG A 15 -22.19 -1.52 -3.32
C ARG A 15 -22.19 -2.78 -2.48
N ARG A 16 -23.22 -3.61 -2.64
CA ARG A 16 -23.31 -4.97 -2.15
C ARG A 16 -23.25 -5.93 -3.33
N SER A 17 -22.31 -6.84 -3.33
CA SER A 17 -22.14 -7.83 -4.41
C SER A 17 -22.14 -9.23 -3.82
N VAL A 18 -22.90 -10.15 -4.42
CA VAL A 18 -22.79 -11.57 -4.12
C VAL A 18 -21.62 -12.13 -4.93
N VAL A 19 -20.70 -12.80 -4.26
CA VAL A 19 -19.47 -13.35 -4.82
C VAL A 19 -19.57 -14.88 -4.72
N ALA A 20 -19.72 -15.53 -5.87
CA ALA A 20 -19.85 -16.98 -5.97
C ALA A 20 -19.04 -17.51 -7.15
N ALA A 21 -18.80 -18.83 -7.18
CA ALA A 21 -18.05 -19.48 -8.26
C ALA A 21 -18.54 -19.04 -9.66
N PRO A 22 -17.61 -18.75 -10.62
CA PRO A 22 -16.18 -19.00 -10.55
C PRO A 22 -15.37 -17.96 -9.77
N ASP A 23 -15.96 -16.85 -9.30
CA ASP A 23 -15.34 -15.83 -8.45
C ASP A 23 -15.25 -16.29 -6.98
N ASP A 24 -14.46 -15.62 -6.16
CA ASP A 24 -14.39 -15.83 -4.71
C ASP A 24 -13.86 -14.58 -3.98
N LEU A 25 -14.10 -14.51 -2.66
CA LEU A 25 -13.68 -13.39 -1.82
C LEU A 25 -12.16 -13.31 -1.61
N LEU A 26 -11.44 -14.41 -1.78
CA LEU A 26 -9.99 -14.50 -1.51
C LEU A 26 -9.14 -14.11 -2.71
N THR A 27 -9.50 -14.59 -3.90
CA THR A 27 -8.63 -14.54 -5.09
C THR A 27 -9.30 -13.97 -6.32
N ALA A 28 -10.56 -13.54 -6.23
CA ALA A 28 -11.36 -13.14 -7.39
C ALA A 28 -11.39 -14.24 -8.49
N GLY A 29 -11.49 -15.49 -8.09
CA GLY A 29 -11.54 -16.65 -8.98
C GLY A 29 -10.19 -17.14 -9.51
N LEU A 30 -9.09 -16.45 -9.23
CA LEU A 30 -7.75 -16.82 -9.70
C LEU A 30 -7.26 -18.14 -9.07
N GLY A 31 -7.58 -18.37 -7.80
CA GLY A 31 -6.95 -19.43 -7.02
C GLY A 31 -5.43 -19.25 -6.90
N LEU A 32 -4.77 -20.21 -6.25
CA LEU A 32 -3.32 -20.12 -6.02
C LEU A 32 -2.52 -20.09 -7.35
N GLU A 33 -2.92 -20.89 -8.33
CA GLU A 33 -2.24 -20.96 -9.62
C GLU A 33 -2.36 -19.65 -10.42
N GLY A 34 -3.54 -19.04 -10.44
CA GLY A 34 -3.72 -17.72 -11.07
C GLY A 34 -2.93 -16.62 -10.39
N LEU A 35 -2.78 -16.68 -9.06
CA LEU A 35 -1.93 -15.73 -8.32
C LEU A 35 -0.44 -15.88 -8.68
N ARG A 36 0.00 -17.10 -9.02
CA ARG A 36 1.37 -17.40 -9.48
C ARG A 36 1.62 -16.98 -10.93
N GLY A 37 0.55 -16.90 -11.71
CA GLY A 37 0.58 -16.59 -13.13
C GLY A 37 0.85 -15.13 -13.44
N VAL A 38 0.72 -14.76 -14.71
CA VAL A 38 0.80 -13.38 -15.18
C VAL A 38 -0.38 -12.55 -14.68
N ALA A 39 -0.20 -11.26 -14.57
CA ALA A 39 -1.28 -10.37 -14.16
C ALA A 39 -2.46 -10.46 -15.15
N PRO A 40 -3.71 -10.57 -14.68
CA PRO A 40 -4.87 -10.61 -15.55
C PRO A 40 -4.97 -9.37 -16.43
N GLY A 41 -5.25 -9.58 -17.72
CA GLY A 41 -5.57 -8.49 -18.66
C GLY A 41 -7.02 -8.03 -18.52
N PHE A 42 -7.39 -7.04 -19.32
CA PHE A 42 -8.75 -6.54 -19.49
C PHE A 42 -9.29 -6.96 -20.87
N ALA A 43 -10.56 -7.30 -20.96
CA ALA A 43 -11.20 -7.62 -22.23
C ALA A 43 -11.31 -6.37 -23.11
N ASP A 44 -11.66 -5.25 -22.51
CA ASP A 44 -11.57 -3.92 -23.11
C ASP A 44 -10.62 -3.05 -22.28
N ALA A 45 -9.46 -2.76 -22.85
CA ALA A 45 -8.43 -1.95 -22.19
C ALA A 45 -8.88 -0.48 -21.98
N ALA A 46 -9.80 0.02 -22.79
CA ALA A 46 -10.31 1.39 -22.66
C ALA A 46 -11.41 1.52 -21.58
N GLN A 47 -12.13 0.42 -21.30
CA GLN A 47 -13.23 0.39 -20.35
C GLN A 47 -13.23 -0.91 -19.53
N PRO A 48 -12.23 -1.13 -18.66
CA PRO A 48 -12.19 -2.31 -17.82
C PRO A 48 -13.41 -2.39 -16.91
N SER A 49 -13.99 -3.57 -16.77
CA SER A 49 -15.10 -3.79 -15.86
C SER A 49 -14.64 -3.78 -14.39
N PRO A 50 -15.52 -3.45 -13.42
CA PRO A 50 -15.18 -3.51 -12.00
C PRO A 50 -14.68 -4.91 -11.54
N ALA A 51 -15.18 -5.99 -12.15
CA ALA A 51 -14.77 -7.34 -11.82
C ALA A 51 -13.33 -7.64 -12.31
N GLU A 52 -12.96 -7.16 -13.49
CA GLU A 52 -11.58 -7.29 -14.00
C GLU A 52 -10.60 -6.46 -13.18
N LEU A 53 -10.98 -5.21 -12.84
CA LEU A 53 -10.19 -4.32 -11.98
C LEU A 53 -9.97 -4.95 -10.59
N ARG A 54 -11.03 -5.47 -9.97
CA ARG A 54 -10.97 -6.20 -8.70
C ARG A 54 -10.01 -7.39 -8.77
N ARG A 55 -10.15 -8.22 -9.80
CA ARG A 55 -9.30 -9.40 -10.01
C ARG A 55 -7.83 -9.05 -10.16
N ARG A 56 -7.53 -8.03 -10.96
CA ARG A 56 -6.16 -7.55 -11.14
C ARG A 56 -5.60 -6.92 -9.87
N ALA A 57 -6.38 -6.10 -9.15
CA ALA A 57 -5.95 -5.48 -7.88
C ALA A 57 -5.65 -6.53 -6.81
N ILE A 58 -6.46 -7.58 -6.71
CA ILE A 58 -6.20 -8.70 -5.78
C ILE A 58 -4.91 -9.43 -6.18
N HIS A 59 -4.73 -9.77 -7.46
CA HIS A 59 -3.50 -10.39 -7.95
C HIS A 59 -2.26 -9.55 -7.58
N ALA A 60 -2.28 -8.27 -7.87
CA ALA A 60 -1.16 -7.35 -7.62
C ALA A 60 -0.84 -7.25 -6.12
N ASN A 61 -1.86 -7.17 -5.26
CA ASN A 61 -1.65 -7.09 -3.81
C ASN A 61 -1.05 -8.37 -3.23
N TYR A 62 -1.46 -9.55 -3.69
CA TYR A 62 -0.79 -10.79 -3.28
C TYR A 62 0.68 -10.80 -3.71
N ARG A 63 0.96 -10.54 -4.97
CA ARG A 63 2.32 -10.58 -5.55
C ARG A 63 3.28 -9.56 -4.95
N SER A 64 2.78 -8.44 -4.48
CA SER A 64 3.61 -7.37 -3.88
C SER A 64 3.85 -7.53 -2.39
N LEU A 65 3.11 -8.42 -1.71
CA LEU A 65 3.21 -8.61 -0.26
C LEU A 65 3.62 -10.03 0.14
N GLN A 66 3.51 -10.99 -0.78
CA GLN A 66 3.79 -12.40 -0.52
C GLN A 66 4.64 -13.00 -1.63
N ASP A 67 5.60 -13.81 -1.29
CA ASP A 67 6.19 -14.75 -2.24
C ASP A 67 5.23 -15.93 -2.42
N VAL A 68 4.37 -15.82 -3.44
CA VAL A 68 3.35 -16.84 -3.73
C VAL A 68 3.90 -18.09 -4.42
N SER A 69 5.22 -18.14 -4.67
CA SER A 69 5.89 -19.30 -5.25
C SER A 69 6.01 -20.48 -4.27
N ASP A 70 6.28 -21.65 -4.80
CA ASP A 70 6.56 -22.84 -3.98
C ASP A 70 7.84 -22.67 -3.14
N ALA A 71 8.81 -21.95 -3.65
CA ALA A 71 10.05 -21.65 -2.94
C ALA A 71 9.81 -20.81 -1.68
N GLY A 72 8.85 -19.85 -1.73
CA GLY A 72 8.42 -19.07 -0.59
C GLY A 72 7.58 -19.86 0.42
N GLY A 73 7.22 -21.08 0.11
CA GLY A 73 6.38 -21.94 0.98
C GLY A 73 4.90 -21.55 1.02
N TYR A 74 4.48 -20.62 0.18
CA TYR A 74 3.09 -20.16 0.12
C TYR A 74 2.17 -21.27 -0.43
N GLY A 75 1.03 -21.48 0.24
CA GLY A 75 0.12 -22.57 -0.09
C GLY A 75 0.55 -23.94 0.47
N ARG A 76 1.75 -24.04 1.06
CA ARG A 76 2.28 -25.26 1.71
C ARG A 76 2.42 -25.07 3.22
N CYS A 77 3.19 -24.06 3.64
CA CYS A 77 3.47 -23.75 5.04
C CYS A 77 2.50 -22.70 5.60
N PHE A 78 2.08 -21.78 4.77
CA PHE A 78 1.17 -20.69 5.12
C PHE A 78 0.39 -20.19 3.90
N GLY A 79 -0.52 -19.25 4.09
CA GLY A 79 -1.30 -18.65 3.02
C GLY A 79 -2.45 -19.51 2.54
N LEU A 80 -2.82 -19.35 1.27
CA LEU A 80 -3.92 -20.07 0.63
C LEU A 80 -3.57 -21.53 0.42
N LYS A 81 -4.47 -22.42 0.84
CA LYS A 81 -4.35 -23.82 0.49
C LYS A 81 -4.76 -24.06 -0.98
N PRO A 82 -4.15 -25.04 -1.68
CA PRO A 82 -4.58 -25.43 -3.02
C PRO A 82 -6.08 -25.72 -3.03
N GLY A 83 -6.80 -25.16 -4.01
CA GLY A 83 -8.25 -25.31 -4.13
C GLY A 83 -9.11 -24.52 -3.14
N GLN A 84 -8.51 -23.80 -2.22
CA GLN A 84 -9.25 -22.95 -1.27
C GLN A 84 -9.98 -21.85 -2.03
N ARG A 85 -11.29 -21.77 -1.80
CA ARG A 85 -12.19 -20.71 -2.29
C ARG A 85 -13.11 -20.28 -1.16
N CYS A 86 -13.68 -19.09 -1.28
CA CYS A 86 -14.59 -18.55 -0.29
C CYS A 86 -15.66 -17.71 -1.00
N GLY A 87 -16.86 -18.25 -1.10
CA GLY A 87 -18.05 -17.51 -1.53
C GLY A 87 -18.59 -16.62 -0.41
N GLY A 88 -19.43 -15.65 -0.78
CA GLY A 88 -20.05 -14.77 0.21
C GLY A 88 -20.53 -13.47 -0.36
N VAL A 89 -20.46 -12.41 0.45
CA VAL A 89 -20.90 -11.07 0.10
C VAL A 89 -19.74 -10.08 0.29
N GLU A 90 -19.57 -9.20 -0.69
CA GLU A 90 -18.67 -8.04 -0.60
C GLU A 90 -19.48 -6.76 -0.49
N TYR A 91 -19.23 -5.97 0.55
CA TYR A 91 -19.66 -4.58 0.68
C TYR A 91 -18.51 -3.63 0.38
N PHE A 92 -18.79 -2.54 -0.34
CA PHE A 92 -17.77 -1.61 -0.79
C PHE A 92 -18.29 -0.17 -0.73
N GLY A 93 -17.54 0.72 -0.09
CA GLY A 93 -18.00 2.09 0.10
C GLY A 93 -16.89 3.10 0.28
N ALA A 94 -17.15 4.33 -0.17
CA ALA A 94 -16.33 5.50 0.08
C ALA A 94 -16.78 6.18 1.38
N LEU A 95 -15.84 6.53 2.24
CA LEU A 95 -16.07 7.19 3.51
C LEU A 95 -15.31 8.51 3.60
N ALA A 96 -15.91 9.48 4.29
CA ALA A 96 -15.18 10.66 4.72
C ALA A 96 -14.17 10.31 5.80
N GLY A 97 -13.00 10.94 5.73
CA GLY A 97 -11.96 10.74 6.73
C GLY A 97 -12.37 11.16 8.15
N PRO A 98 -11.62 10.73 9.17
CA PRO A 98 -11.93 11.03 10.57
C PRO A 98 -11.97 12.52 10.91
N ASP A 99 -11.31 13.37 10.14
CA ASP A 99 -11.33 14.83 10.24
C ASP A 99 -12.40 15.49 9.35
N GLY A 100 -13.12 14.70 8.55
CA GLY A 100 -14.11 15.18 7.61
C GLY A 100 -13.56 15.72 6.29
N VAL A 101 -12.24 15.81 6.12
CA VAL A 101 -11.58 16.35 4.93
C VAL A 101 -11.08 15.25 4.01
N GLY A 102 -10.40 14.25 4.58
CA GLY A 102 -9.89 13.12 3.83
C GLY A 102 -10.99 12.18 3.33
N ARG A 103 -10.62 11.25 2.45
CA ARG A 103 -11.47 10.16 1.97
C ARG A 103 -10.74 8.85 2.12
N HIS A 104 -11.47 7.76 2.35
CA HIS A 104 -10.92 6.42 2.31
C HIS A 104 -11.95 5.41 1.81
N THR A 105 -11.47 4.24 1.46
CA THR A 105 -12.29 3.12 1.04
C THR A 105 -12.36 2.10 2.15
N ALA A 106 -13.54 1.55 2.40
CA ALA A 106 -13.73 0.35 3.19
C ALA A 106 -14.40 -0.74 2.36
N CYS A 107 -13.98 -1.99 2.60
CA CYS A 107 -14.51 -3.19 1.97
C CYS A 107 -14.74 -4.25 3.03
N LEU A 108 -15.96 -4.76 3.17
CA LEU A 108 -16.28 -5.90 4.03
C LEU A 108 -16.40 -7.15 3.17
N LEU A 109 -15.64 -8.17 3.49
CA LEU A 109 -15.74 -9.52 2.94
C LEU A 109 -16.42 -10.41 3.97
N LEU A 110 -17.63 -10.83 3.66
CA LEU A 110 -18.48 -11.63 4.55
C LEU A 110 -18.63 -13.04 3.95
N PRO A 111 -17.96 -14.08 4.52
CA PRO A 111 -18.04 -15.44 3.99
C PRO A 111 -19.40 -16.07 4.27
N GLU A 112 -19.84 -17.00 3.40
CA GLU A 112 -21.08 -17.76 3.61
C GLU A 112 -21.10 -18.54 4.92
N SER A 113 -19.93 -18.93 5.41
CA SER A 113 -19.74 -19.64 6.68
C SER A 113 -19.73 -18.76 7.94
N PHE A 114 -20.08 -17.47 7.81
CA PHE A 114 -20.08 -16.54 8.94
C PHE A 114 -21.09 -16.97 10.03
N ASP A 115 -20.60 -17.11 11.26
CA ASP A 115 -21.46 -17.50 12.41
C ASP A 115 -22.03 -16.25 13.10
N VAL A 116 -23.29 -15.96 12.81
CA VAL A 116 -24.03 -14.82 13.43
C VAL A 116 -24.21 -14.95 14.94
N ARG A 117 -24.07 -16.15 15.54
CA ARG A 117 -24.22 -16.36 16.98
C ARG A 117 -22.92 -16.08 17.74
N ARG A 118 -21.80 -16.18 17.09
CA ARG A 118 -20.46 -15.90 17.63
C ARG A 118 -19.66 -15.07 16.63
N PRO A 119 -20.13 -13.86 16.36
CA PRO A 119 -19.53 -13.05 15.30
C PRO A 119 -18.10 -12.65 15.62
N VAL A 120 -17.22 -12.87 14.65
CA VAL A 120 -15.83 -12.38 14.69
C VAL A 120 -15.61 -11.49 13.47
N LEU A 121 -15.10 -10.30 13.73
CA LEU A 121 -14.69 -9.34 12.71
C LEU A 121 -13.18 -9.16 12.78
N VAL A 122 -12.50 -9.44 11.69
CA VAL A 122 -11.09 -9.10 11.50
C VAL A 122 -11.02 -7.77 10.77
N ALA A 123 -10.23 -6.83 11.28
CA ALA A 123 -10.02 -5.53 10.65
C ALA A 123 -8.57 -5.41 10.19
N ALA A 124 -8.36 -5.16 8.90
CA ALA A 124 -7.02 -5.05 8.33
C ALA A 124 -6.86 -3.80 7.46
N ALA A 125 -5.82 -3.03 7.75
CA ALA A 125 -5.42 -1.89 6.92
C ALA A 125 -4.40 -2.31 5.87
N ALA A 126 -4.44 -1.65 4.73
CA ALA A 126 -3.48 -1.84 3.65
C ALA A 126 -2.05 -1.57 4.14
N SER A 127 -1.12 -2.44 3.79
CA SER A 127 0.31 -2.18 3.93
C SER A 127 0.79 -1.21 2.85
N GLY A 128 1.75 -0.34 3.17
CA GLY A 128 2.18 0.71 2.26
C GLY A 128 1.03 1.63 1.85
N SER A 129 1.18 2.39 0.79
CA SER A 129 0.13 3.26 0.24
C SER A 129 -0.78 2.53 -0.74
N ARG A 130 -1.08 1.25 -0.49
CA ARG A 130 -1.89 0.41 -1.37
C ARG A 130 -3.37 0.70 -1.25
N GLY A 131 -4.11 0.26 -2.28
CA GLY A 131 -5.56 0.27 -2.29
C GLY A 131 -6.19 -0.66 -1.23
N VAL A 132 -7.49 -0.71 -1.21
CA VAL A 132 -8.30 -1.38 -0.17
C VAL A 132 -7.97 -2.86 0.01
N TYR A 133 -7.61 -3.56 -1.08
CA TYR A 133 -7.23 -4.99 -1.01
C TYR A 133 -5.83 -5.24 -0.44
N GLY A 134 -5.08 -4.19 -0.09
CA GLY A 134 -3.73 -4.31 0.46
C GLY A 134 -3.61 -5.03 1.81
N GLY A 135 -4.73 -5.22 2.52
CA GLY A 135 -4.79 -6.06 3.73
C GLY A 135 -5.21 -7.51 3.47
N LEU A 136 -5.74 -7.81 2.29
CA LEU A 136 -6.29 -9.13 1.95
C LEU A 136 -5.27 -10.27 2.02
N PRO A 137 -4.06 -10.16 1.44
CA PRO A 137 -3.06 -11.23 1.51
C PRO A 137 -2.63 -11.59 2.93
N ILE A 138 -2.73 -10.64 3.84
CA ILE A 138 -2.29 -10.78 5.24
C ILE A 138 -3.40 -11.45 6.08
N ALA A 139 -4.64 -11.02 5.91
CA ALA A 139 -5.75 -11.41 6.76
C ALA A 139 -6.68 -12.46 6.12
N GLY A 140 -6.93 -12.36 4.80
CA GLY A 140 -7.94 -13.14 4.10
C GLY A 140 -7.78 -14.65 4.24
N PRO A 141 -6.61 -15.24 3.94
CA PRO A 141 -6.44 -16.70 3.93
C PRO A 141 -6.80 -17.39 5.25
N TRP A 142 -6.55 -16.73 6.37
CA TRP A 142 -6.85 -17.32 7.67
C TRP A 142 -8.20 -16.89 8.26
N ALA A 143 -8.62 -15.63 8.02
CA ALA A 143 -9.85 -15.10 8.59
C ALA A 143 -11.09 -15.70 7.91
N LEU A 144 -11.15 -15.58 6.58
CA LEU A 144 -12.29 -16.08 5.81
C LEU A 144 -12.43 -17.63 5.88
N ALA A 145 -11.31 -18.34 5.94
CA ALA A 145 -11.31 -19.79 6.12
C ALA A 145 -11.90 -20.25 7.47
N ARG A 146 -11.95 -19.37 8.45
CA ARG A 146 -12.55 -19.61 9.76
C ARG A 146 -13.99 -19.11 9.89
N GLY A 147 -14.56 -18.62 8.80
CA GLY A 147 -15.88 -18.00 8.83
C GLY A 147 -15.91 -16.62 9.47
N TYR A 148 -14.78 -15.95 9.61
CA TYR A 148 -14.73 -14.61 10.17
C TYR A 148 -15.01 -13.57 9.08
N ALA A 149 -15.78 -12.55 9.39
CA ALA A 149 -15.90 -11.38 8.55
C ALA A 149 -14.57 -10.60 8.51
N LEU A 150 -14.21 -10.05 7.35
CA LEU A 150 -12.98 -9.30 7.19
C LEU A 150 -13.26 -7.92 6.61
N VAL A 151 -12.98 -6.85 7.38
CA VAL A 151 -13.02 -5.49 6.86
C VAL A 151 -11.63 -4.99 6.50
N LEU A 152 -11.53 -4.45 5.31
CA LEU A 152 -10.32 -3.88 4.72
C LEU A 152 -10.46 -2.37 4.58
N THR A 153 -9.37 -1.62 4.71
CA THR A 153 -9.32 -0.19 4.39
C THR A 153 -7.99 0.22 3.76
N ASP A 154 -8.05 1.16 2.82
CA ASP A 154 -6.88 1.84 2.25
C ASP A 154 -6.30 2.92 3.18
N LYS A 155 -6.88 3.12 4.36
CA LYS A 155 -6.46 4.07 5.40
C LYS A 155 -6.17 5.49 4.91
N GLY A 156 -6.85 5.93 3.85
CA GLY A 156 -6.70 7.28 3.30
C GLY A 156 -5.45 7.49 2.41
N THR A 157 -4.61 6.47 2.22
CA THR A 157 -3.40 6.53 1.38
C THR A 157 -3.52 5.79 0.06
N GLY A 158 -4.65 5.13 -0.20
CA GLY A 158 -4.82 4.24 -1.35
C GLY A 158 -4.75 4.91 -2.72
N SER A 159 -5.12 4.16 -3.73
CA SER A 159 -4.91 4.40 -5.16
C SER A 159 -5.74 5.55 -5.75
N GLY A 160 -5.75 6.72 -5.12
CA GLY A 160 -6.35 7.93 -5.67
C GLY A 160 -5.40 8.57 -6.69
N LEU A 161 -5.72 8.43 -7.97
CA LEU A 161 -4.93 8.91 -9.10
C LEU A 161 -5.76 9.87 -9.95
N PHE A 162 -5.11 10.85 -10.55
CA PHE A 162 -5.72 11.81 -11.46
C PHE A 162 -4.77 12.14 -12.61
N ASP A 163 -5.25 12.01 -13.83
CA ASP A 163 -4.55 12.39 -15.05
C ASP A 163 -4.93 13.82 -15.44
N VAL A 164 -3.91 14.68 -15.51
CA VAL A 164 -4.10 16.11 -15.81
C VAL A 164 -4.55 16.33 -17.26
N ASP A 165 -4.02 15.55 -18.20
CA ASP A 165 -4.31 15.75 -19.62
C ASP A 165 -5.76 15.45 -19.98
N SER A 166 -6.31 14.37 -19.44
CA SER A 166 -7.71 13.97 -19.71
C SER A 166 -8.70 14.51 -18.70
N GLY A 167 -8.24 15.06 -17.58
CA GLY A 167 -9.11 15.46 -16.47
C GLY A 167 -9.78 14.29 -15.78
N THR A 168 -9.19 13.09 -15.86
CA THR A 168 -9.80 11.83 -15.42
C THR A 168 -9.22 11.38 -14.09
N GLY A 169 -10.10 11.08 -13.14
CA GLY A 169 -9.76 10.43 -11.88
C GLY A 169 -10.26 9.00 -11.80
N VAL A 170 -9.83 8.28 -10.77
CA VAL A 170 -10.28 6.91 -10.48
C VAL A 170 -11.29 6.89 -9.35
N ARG A 171 -12.33 6.05 -9.50
CA ARG A 171 -13.28 5.70 -8.45
C ARG A 171 -12.69 4.68 -7.48
N ILE A 172 -13.35 4.49 -6.35
CA ILE A 172 -12.94 3.50 -5.33
C ILE A 172 -12.79 2.08 -5.90
N ASP A 173 -13.52 1.72 -6.95
CA ASP A 173 -13.49 0.41 -7.61
C ASP A 173 -12.58 0.36 -8.85
N GLY A 174 -11.84 1.42 -9.11
CA GLY A 174 -10.89 1.53 -10.21
C GLY A 174 -11.48 1.99 -11.54
N THR A 175 -12.79 2.08 -11.66
CA THR A 175 -13.40 2.67 -12.86
C THR A 175 -13.08 4.17 -12.94
N LEU A 176 -13.11 4.70 -14.16
CA LEU A 176 -12.71 6.07 -14.43
C LEU A 176 -13.88 7.03 -14.36
N THR A 177 -13.61 8.29 -14.01
CA THR A 177 -14.61 9.36 -14.00
C THR A 177 -13.98 10.70 -14.32
N THR A 178 -14.73 11.56 -15.03
CA THR A 178 -14.43 12.99 -15.21
C THR A 178 -15.37 13.86 -14.37
N ASP A 179 -16.34 13.25 -13.69
CA ASP A 179 -17.30 13.95 -12.83
C ASP A 179 -16.62 14.34 -11.51
N ARG A 180 -16.52 15.64 -11.27
CA ARG A 180 -15.88 16.19 -10.06
C ARG A 180 -16.72 15.99 -8.81
N ASP A 181 -18.01 15.78 -8.95
CA ASP A 181 -18.97 15.58 -7.85
C ASP A 181 -19.23 14.09 -7.59
N ASP A 182 -18.59 13.20 -8.33
CA ASP A 182 -18.73 11.76 -8.15
C ASP A 182 -18.33 11.34 -6.71
N PRO A 183 -19.28 10.84 -5.91
CA PRO A 183 -18.99 10.48 -4.51
C PRO A 183 -18.02 9.31 -4.38
N TRP A 184 -17.81 8.53 -5.45
CA TRP A 184 -16.86 7.43 -5.49
C TRP A 184 -15.49 7.84 -6.02
N ALA A 185 -15.33 9.03 -6.60
CA ALA A 185 -14.04 9.53 -7.02
C ALA A 185 -13.11 9.68 -5.82
N MET A 186 -11.95 9.06 -5.93
CA MET A 186 -10.96 9.09 -4.84
C MET A 186 -10.23 10.42 -4.75
N PHE A 187 -10.00 11.07 -5.89
CA PHE A 187 -9.23 12.30 -5.97
C PHE A 187 -9.55 13.04 -7.27
N MET A 188 -10.18 14.21 -7.14
CA MET A 188 -10.57 15.08 -8.28
C MET A 188 -10.10 16.52 -7.99
N PRO A 189 -8.79 16.78 -8.08
CA PRO A 189 -8.23 18.10 -7.77
C PRO A 189 -8.54 19.13 -8.85
N ASP A 190 -8.39 20.41 -8.52
CA ASP A 190 -8.26 21.45 -9.55
C ASP A 190 -6.89 21.32 -10.22
N ALA A 191 -6.89 21.08 -11.52
CA ALA A 191 -5.70 20.89 -12.34
C ALA A 191 -5.44 22.09 -13.27
N THR A 192 -6.13 23.20 -13.08
CA THR A 192 -5.99 24.39 -13.93
C THR A 192 -4.56 24.92 -13.91
N GLY A 193 -3.96 25.06 -15.09
CA GLY A 193 -2.60 25.61 -15.25
C GLY A 193 -1.48 24.66 -14.87
N LEU A 194 -1.76 23.39 -14.57
CA LEU A 194 -0.72 22.40 -14.32
C LEU A 194 0.01 22.02 -15.59
N ALA A 195 1.24 21.55 -15.42
CA ALA A 195 2.06 21.10 -16.55
C ALA A 195 1.43 19.88 -17.23
N PRO A 196 1.43 19.80 -18.57
CA PRO A 196 0.91 18.65 -19.30
C PRO A 196 1.64 17.35 -18.89
N HIS A 197 0.99 16.22 -19.13
CA HIS A 197 1.48 14.87 -18.79
C HIS A 197 1.71 14.63 -17.30
N SER A 198 1.18 15.50 -16.43
CA SER A 198 1.29 15.30 -14.99
C SER A 198 0.25 14.28 -14.52
N VAL A 199 0.70 13.37 -13.64
CA VAL A 199 -0.16 12.44 -12.90
C VAL A 199 -0.12 12.82 -11.43
N LEU A 200 -1.29 13.06 -10.85
CA LEU A 200 -1.41 13.45 -9.46
C LEU A 200 -1.83 12.25 -8.61
N PHE A 201 -1.21 12.13 -7.44
CA PHE A 201 -1.52 11.10 -6.46
C PHE A 201 -2.17 11.75 -5.25
N ARG A 202 -3.30 11.23 -4.80
CA ARG A 202 -3.97 11.72 -3.58
C ARG A 202 -3.03 11.74 -2.37
N HIS A 203 -2.19 10.72 -2.22
CA HIS A 203 -1.24 10.65 -1.11
C HIS A 203 -0.25 11.82 -1.13
N SER A 204 0.28 12.17 -2.30
CA SER A 204 1.31 13.23 -2.46
C SER A 204 0.75 14.64 -2.59
N HIS A 205 -0.44 14.79 -3.23
CA HIS A 205 -0.98 16.10 -3.63
C HIS A 205 -2.33 16.41 -3.00
N GLY A 206 -2.75 15.62 -2.00
CA GLY A 206 -4.06 15.77 -1.38
C GLY A 206 -4.14 16.86 -0.32
N GLY A 207 -3.09 17.63 -0.05
CA GLY A 207 -3.05 18.69 0.95
C GLY A 207 -3.17 18.21 2.40
N ILE A 208 -3.12 16.90 2.63
CA ILE A 208 -3.27 16.29 3.96
C ILE A 208 -2.13 15.31 4.24
N ASN A 209 -1.84 15.11 5.53
CA ASN A 209 -1.04 13.97 5.97
C ASN A 209 -1.97 12.89 6.54
N PRO A 210 -2.29 11.83 5.77
CA PRO A 210 -3.22 10.79 6.22
C PRO A 210 -2.66 9.94 7.37
N GLU A 211 -1.32 9.84 7.52
CA GLU A 211 -0.69 9.04 8.58
C GLU A 211 -1.12 9.48 9.98
N ARG A 212 -1.31 10.77 10.17
CA ARG A 212 -1.81 11.33 11.42
C ARG A 212 -3.15 10.73 11.86
N LEU A 213 -3.94 10.25 10.89
CA LEU A 213 -5.31 9.78 11.09
C LEU A 213 -5.46 8.27 10.87
N TRP A 214 -4.39 7.53 10.62
CA TRP A 214 -4.46 6.10 10.29
C TRP A 214 -5.30 5.27 11.26
N GLY A 215 -5.16 5.49 12.56
CA GLY A 215 -5.99 4.81 13.56
C GLY A 215 -7.48 5.08 13.39
N GLY A 216 -7.84 6.32 13.11
CA GLY A 216 -9.23 6.73 12.88
C GLY A 216 -9.84 6.09 11.63
N TYR A 217 -9.09 5.97 10.55
CA TYR A 217 -9.55 5.29 9.34
C TYR A 217 -9.89 3.82 9.59
N LEU A 218 -9.08 3.11 10.40
CA LEU A 218 -9.38 1.71 10.75
C LEU A 218 -10.62 1.60 11.64
N LEU A 219 -10.76 2.48 12.62
CA LEU A 219 -11.96 2.52 13.47
C LEU A 219 -13.22 2.81 12.66
N GLN A 220 -13.16 3.74 11.70
CA GLN A 220 -14.28 3.99 10.78
C GLN A 220 -14.61 2.78 9.90
N ALA A 221 -13.60 2.04 9.44
CA ALA A 221 -13.83 0.81 8.67
C ALA A 221 -14.51 -0.27 9.55
N ILE A 222 -14.13 -0.38 10.83
CA ILE A 222 -14.82 -1.26 11.78
C ILE A 222 -16.29 -0.85 11.95
N ASP A 223 -16.57 0.45 12.19
CA ASP A 223 -17.94 0.93 12.32
C ASP A 223 -18.76 0.70 11.04
N ALA A 224 -18.18 0.93 9.86
CA ALA A 224 -18.83 0.63 8.59
C ALA A 224 -19.20 -0.86 8.47
N ALA A 225 -18.27 -1.75 8.83
CA ALA A 225 -18.53 -3.19 8.81
C ALA A 225 -19.66 -3.58 9.76
N LEU A 226 -19.68 -3.02 10.96
CA LEU A 226 -20.78 -3.28 11.91
C LEU A 226 -22.12 -2.76 11.40
N GLN A 227 -22.15 -1.62 10.69
CA GLN A 227 -23.36 -1.12 10.04
C GLN A 227 -23.82 -2.08 8.91
N TRP A 228 -22.92 -2.57 8.07
CA TRP A 228 -23.22 -3.50 7.00
C TRP A 228 -23.70 -4.86 7.53
N LEU A 229 -23.11 -5.36 8.61
CA LEU A 229 -23.57 -6.58 9.28
C LEU A 229 -24.99 -6.45 9.83
N ARG A 230 -25.35 -5.26 10.37
CA ARG A 230 -26.75 -4.99 10.80
C ARG A 230 -27.72 -4.97 9.62
N GLN A 231 -27.29 -4.50 8.45
CA GLN A 231 -28.12 -4.53 7.24
C GLN A 231 -28.29 -5.96 6.71
N GLU A 232 -27.23 -6.75 6.72
CA GLU A 232 -27.25 -8.14 6.23
C GLU A 232 -28.05 -9.06 7.16
N PHE A 233 -27.94 -8.85 8.46
CA PHE A 233 -28.57 -9.68 9.49
C PHE A 233 -29.47 -8.80 10.39
N PRO A 234 -30.74 -8.62 10.04
CA PRO A 234 -31.67 -7.83 10.85
C PRO A 234 -31.91 -8.48 12.24
N PRO A 235 -32.47 -7.74 13.21
CA PRO A 235 -32.66 -8.22 14.60
C PRO A 235 -33.40 -9.54 14.74
N SER A 236 -34.22 -9.91 13.75
CA SER A 236 -34.89 -11.23 13.70
C SER A 236 -33.91 -12.40 13.52
N MET A 237 -32.72 -12.13 12.95
CA MET A 237 -31.67 -13.13 12.72
C MET A 237 -30.53 -13.02 13.74
N ALA A 238 -30.28 -11.84 14.28
CA ALA A 238 -29.19 -11.57 15.21
C ALA A 238 -29.65 -10.67 16.36
N SER A 239 -29.91 -11.27 17.52
CA SER A 239 -30.45 -10.56 18.71
C SER A 239 -29.51 -9.52 19.32
N HIS A 240 -28.20 -9.63 19.05
CA HIS A 240 -27.16 -8.73 19.61
C HIS A 240 -26.95 -7.44 18.80
N ALA A 241 -27.68 -7.25 17.68
CA ALA A 241 -27.63 -6.05 16.84
C ALA A 241 -26.21 -5.61 16.38
N PHE A 242 -25.23 -6.51 16.38
CA PHE A 242 -23.82 -6.24 16.06
C PHE A 242 -23.25 -4.96 16.73
N ALA A 243 -23.58 -4.78 18.01
CA ALA A 243 -22.88 -3.79 18.81
C ALA A 243 -21.40 -4.17 18.95
N PRO A 244 -20.46 -3.23 19.07
CA PRO A 244 -19.04 -3.57 19.25
C PRO A 244 -18.78 -4.57 20.38
N SER A 245 -19.50 -4.42 21.49
CA SER A 245 -19.39 -5.33 22.66
C SER A 245 -19.93 -6.75 22.42
N ALA A 246 -20.65 -6.98 21.33
CA ALA A 246 -21.23 -8.29 20.99
C ALA A 246 -20.47 -8.99 19.84
N VAL A 247 -19.47 -8.34 19.28
CA VAL A 247 -18.64 -8.84 18.17
C VAL A 247 -17.20 -8.95 18.66
N ARG A 248 -16.54 -10.09 18.46
CA ARG A 248 -15.10 -10.19 18.71
C ARG A 248 -14.36 -9.48 17.58
N ILE A 249 -13.66 -8.38 17.90
CA ILE A 249 -12.94 -7.57 16.92
C ILE A 249 -11.44 -7.78 17.08
N ILE A 250 -10.79 -8.25 15.99
CA ILE A 250 -9.34 -8.48 15.94
C ILE A 250 -8.75 -7.59 14.86
N ALA A 251 -7.83 -6.71 15.23
CA ALA A 251 -7.12 -5.87 14.27
C ALA A 251 -5.78 -6.51 13.87
N THR A 252 -5.45 -6.47 12.59
CA THR A 252 -4.18 -7.04 12.09
C THR A 252 -3.58 -6.20 10.97
N GLY A 253 -2.26 -6.26 10.83
CA GLY A 253 -1.56 -5.56 9.77
C GLY A 253 -0.07 -5.76 9.80
N ILE A 254 0.54 -5.48 8.65
CA ILE A 254 2.00 -5.51 8.46
C ILE A 254 2.48 -4.12 8.03
N SER A 255 3.69 -3.72 8.38
CA SER A 255 4.34 -2.48 7.95
C SER A 255 3.45 -1.25 8.29
N ASN A 256 3.08 -0.43 7.33
CA ASN A 256 2.15 0.70 7.54
C ASN A 256 0.78 0.24 8.05
N GLY A 257 0.30 -0.94 7.64
CA GLY A 257 -0.91 -1.54 8.19
C GLY A 257 -0.76 -1.88 9.67
N GLY A 258 0.40 -2.38 10.09
CA GLY A 258 0.74 -2.64 11.49
C GLY A 258 0.77 -1.34 12.33
N ALA A 259 1.39 -0.29 11.79
CA ALA A 259 1.37 1.03 12.42
C ALA A 259 -0.06 1.58 12.56
N THR A 260 -0.90 1.37 11.53
CA THR A 260 -2.32 1.75 11.56
C THR A 260 -3.06 1.08 12.70
N VAL A 261 -2.82 -0.23 12.91
CA VAL A 261 -3.43 -0.99 14.02
C VAL A 261 -3.01 -0.44 15.37
N LEU A 262 -1.71 -0.18 15.58
CA LEU A 262 -1.21 0.40 16.83
C LEU A 262 -1.81 1.79 17.09
N ARG A 263 -1.92 2.64 16.05
CA ARG A 263 -2.59 3.93 16.18
C ARG A 263 -4.09 3.80 16.43
N ALA A 264 -4.75 2.76 15.89
CA ALA A 264 -6.15 2.49 16.19
C ALA A 264 -6.35 2.14 17.67
N LEU A 265 -5.50 1.29 18.24
CA LEU A 265 -5.54 0.96 19.68
C LEU A 265 -5.35 2.19 20.57
N GLU A 266 -4.46 3.12 20.20
CA GLU A 266 -4.28 4.38 20.93
C GLU A 266 -5.50 5.31 20.84
N ASN A 267 -6.28 5.21 19.75
CA ASN A 267 -7.46 6.03 19.51
C ASN A 267 -8.78 5.37 19.93
N ASP A 268 -8.75 4.07 20.25
CA ASP A 268 -9.93 3.26 20.59
C ASP A 268 -10.37 3.49 22.05
N VAL A 269 -10.90 4.67 22.30
CA VAL A 269 -11.40 5.06 23.64
C VAL A 269 -12.63 4.25 24.06
N GLU A 270 -13.40 3.75 23.11
CA GLU A 270 -14.60 2.92 23.35
C GLU A 270 -14.27 1.43 23.49
N ARG A 271 -13.00 1.05 23.31
CA ARG A 271 -12.49 -0.32 23.46
C ARG A 271 -13.23 -1.34 22.60
N TRP A 272 -13.34 -1.04 21.31
CA TRP A 272 -13.95 -1.95 20.34
C TRP A 272 -13.05 -3.13 19.99
N ILE A 273 -11.73 -2.90 19.97
CA ILE A 273 -10.73 -3.88 19.53
C ILE A 273 -10.37 -4.78 20.72
N ASP A 274 -10.74 -6.07 20.64
CA ASP A 274 -10.44 -7.08 21.66
C ASP A 274 -9.01 -7.58 21.61
N GLY A 275 -8.39 -7.56 20.42
CA GLY A 275 -7.03 -8.04 20.25
C GLY A 275 -6.38 -7.53 18.97
N ALA A 276 -5.05 -7.50 18.96
CA ALA A 276 -4.30 -7.08 17.81
C ALA A 276 -3.11 -8.00 17.53
N ALA A 277 -2.84 -8.22 16.24
CA ALA A 277 -1.64 -8.91 15.77
C ALA A 277 -0.98 -8.06 14.68
N VAL A 278 0.21 -7.55 14.96
CA VAL A 278 0.97 -6.69 14.05
C VAL A 278 2.34 -7.27 13.77
N SER A 279 2.80 -7.09 12.55
CA SER A 279 4.13 -7.52 12.10
C SER A 279 4.85 -6.34 11.46
N GLU A 280 6.13 -6.19 11.77
CA GLU A 280 7.02 -5.14 11.27
C GLU A 280 6.36 -3.74 11.18
N PRO A 281 5.71 -3.23 12.25
CA PRO A 281 4.98 -1.98 12.18
C PRO A 281 5.92 -0.81 11.89
N ASN A 282 5.54 0.06 10.97
CA ASN A 282 6.25 1.31 10.72
C ASN A 282 5.97 2.30 11.84
N VAL A 283 6.75 2.21 12.90
CA VAL A 283 6.66 3.07 14.08
C VAL A 283 8.02 3.60 14.48
N LEU A 284 8.07 4.83 14.93
CA LEU A 284 9.22 5.42 15.60
C LEU A 284 9.00 5.34 17.12
N VAL A 285 9.82 4.54 17.78
CA VAL A 285 9.81 4.47 19.26
C VAL A 285 10.70 5.59 19.79
N ALA A 286 10.10 6.63 20.35
CA ALA A 286 10.84 7.74 20.93
C ALA A 286 11.60 7.28 22.19
N GLY A 287 12.91 7.38 22.15
CA GLY A 287 13.72 7.79 23.30
C GLY A 287 14.11 6.73 24.33
N ARG A 288 14.01 5.39 24.16
CA ARG A 288 14.62 4.46 25.11
C ARG A 288 15.22 3.21 24.47
N THR A 289 16.40 3.35 23.92
CA THR A 289 17.29 2.22 23.65
C THR A 289 18.21 1.88 24.82
N GLN A 290 18.18 2.63 25.92
CA GLN A 290 18.97 2.34 27.11
C GLN A 290 18.55 1.00 27.72
N GLY A 291 19.48 0.06 27.74
CA GLY A 291 19.27 -1.29 28.28
C GLY A 291 18.84 -2.34 27.25
N LEU A 292 18.63 -1.97 25.98
CA LEU A 292 18.44 -2.94 24.91
C LEU A 292 19.79 -3.32 24.30
N SER A 293 20.07 -4.62 24.25
CA SER A 293 21.13 -5.14 23.41
C SER A 293 20.53 -6.06 22.35
N VAL A 294 20.85 -5.83 21.10
CA VAL A 294 20.47 -6.69 19.99
C VAL A 294 21.70 -7.49 19.57
N SER A 295 21.58 -8.80 19.49
CA SER A 295 22.66 -9.64 19.00
C SER A 295 22.22 -10.40 17.74
N SER A 296 23.12 -10.53 16.78
CA SER A 296 22.96 -11.37 15.60
C SER A 296 24.23 -12.20 15.43
N GLU A 297 24.07 -13.52 15.29
CA GLU A 297 25.20 -14.45 15.13
C GLU A 297 26.29 -14.31 16.21
N GLY A 298 25.86 -14.09 17.47
CA GLY A 298 26.76 -13.93 18.60
C GLY A 298 27.47 -12.56 18.68
N ARG A 299 27.17 -11.62 17.79
CA ARG A 299 27.72 -10.26 17.81
C ARG A 299 26.67 -9.29 18.34
N VAL A 300 27.06 -8.45 19.28
CA VAL A 300 26.19 -7.37 19.75
C VAL A 300 26.15 -6.26 18.70
N ILE A 301 24.94 -5.89 18.30
CA ILE A 301 24.69 -4.75 17.42
C ILE A 301 24.46 -3.52 18.30
N HIS A 302 25.39 -2.60 18.28
CA HIS A 302 25.36 -1.39 19.11
C HIS A 302 24.60 -0.22 18.47
N ALA A 303 24.14 -0.35 17.21
CA ALA A 303 23.43 0.71 16.55
C ALA A 303 22.04 0.87 17.16
N PRO A 304 21.67 2.04 17.69
CA PRO A 304 20.30 2.32 18.07
C PRO A 304 19.41 2.23 16.84
N GLY A 305 18.18 1.74 17.03
CA GLY A 305 17.19 1.75 15.96
C GLY A 305 17.01 3.17 15.42
N ARG A 306 17.01 3.32 14.11
CA ARG A 306 16.78 4.58 13.40
C ARG A 306 15.37 4.55 12.80
N SER A 307 14.83 5.72 12.50
CA SER A 307 13.54 5.78 11.80
C SER A 307 13.65 5.20 10.39
N LEU A 308 12.55 4.69 9.85
CA LEU A 308 12.50 4.29 8.45
C LEU A 308 12.83 5.45 7.51
N LEU A 309 12.48 6.69 7.90
CA LEU A 309 12.82 7.89 7.14
C LEU A 309 14.34 8.09 7.05
N ASP A 310 15.07 7.90 8.15
CA ASP A 310 16.53 8.00 8.16
C ASP A 310 17.17 6.94 7.26
N TYR A 311 16.75 5.67 7.41
CA TYR A 311 17.23 4.59 6.55
C TYR A 311 16.85 4.83 5.08
N GLY A 312 15.61 5.24 4.82
CA GLY A 312 15.14 5.55 3.46
C GLY A 312 15.95 6.66 2.81
N THR A 313 16.27 7.71 3.54
CA THR A 313 17.08 8.84 3.04
C THR A 313 18.50 8.40 2.71
N GLU A 314 19.15 7.61 3.56
CA GLU A 314 20.49 7.09 3.28
C GLU A 314 20.51 6.13 2.10
N HIS A 315 19.53 5.22 2.03
CA HIS A 315 19.43 4.30 0.90
C HIS A 315 19.10 5.04 -0.40
N PHE A 316 18.24 6.06 -0.36
CA PHE A 316 18.01 6.93 -1.50
C PHE A 316 19.31 7.58 -2.00
N LEU A 317 20.12 8.11 -1.08
CA LEU A 317 21.34 8.85 -1.41
C LEU A 317 22.45 7.91 -1.92
N TRP A 318 22.74 6.84 -1.19
CA TRP A 318 23.95 6.05 -1.39
C TRP A 318 23.74 4.75 -2.13
N GLN A 319 22.58 4.10 -2.06
CA GLN A 319 22.44 2.76 -2.63
C GLN A 319 22.55 2.74 -4.16
N PRO A 320 22.01 3.71 -4.93
CA PRO A 320 22.24 3.76 -6.38
C PRO A 320 23.73 3.83 -6.72
N ALA A 321 24.49 4.66 -6.01
CA ALA A 321 25.94 4.76 -6.22
C ALA A 321 26.69 3.49 -5.81
N ALA A 322 26.35 2.90 -4.67
CA ALA A 322 26.95 1.66 -4.19
C ALA A 322 26.77 0.48 -5.15
N LEU A 323 25.73 0.50 -5.95
CA LEU A 323 25.40 -0.55 -6.92
C LEU A 323 25.71 -0.16 -8.39
N ALA A 324 26.36 0.98 -8.62
CA ALA A 324 26.65 1.48 -9.97
C ALA A 324 27.66 0.59 -10.74
N THR A 325 28.42 -0.27 -10.05
CA THR A 325 29.31 -1.27 -10.65
C THR A 325 28.64 -2.64 -10.82
N GLY A 326 27.37 -2.79 -10.48
CA GLY A 326 26.60 -4.02 -10.56
C GLY A 326 26.44 -4.74 -9.23
N LEU A 327 25.71 -5.85 -9.26
CA LEU A 327 25.48 -6.73 -8.12
C LEU A 327 26.53 -7.85 -8.09
N PRO A 328 26.80 -8.43 -6.91
CA PRO A 328 27.61 -9.64 -6.78
C PRO A 328 27.05 -10.78 -7.63
N SER A 329 27.94 -11.67 -8.07
CA SER A 329 27.56 -12.87 -8.84
C SER A 329 26.55 -13.71 -8.03
N GLY A 330 25.46 -14.10 -8.66
CA GLY A 330 24.40 -14.88 -8.02
C GLY A 330 23.37 -14.07 -7.22
N ALA A 331 23.52 -12.74 -7.12
CA ALA A 331 22.50 -11.90 -6.52
C ALA A 331 21.21 -11.89 -7.38
N PRO A 332 20.04 -11.81 -6.76
CA PRO A 332 18.78 -11.66 -7.49
C PRO A 332 18.69 -10.28 -8.17
N PHE A 333 17.83 -10.15 -9.19
CA PHE A 333 17.53 -8.90 -9.88
C PHE A 333 18.69 -8.29 -10.70
N THR A 334 19.71 -9.09 -11.08
CA THR A 334 20.84 -8.61 -11.89
C THR A 334 20.42 -8.01 -13.22
N ALA A 335 19.37 -8.52 -13.88
CA ALA A 335 18.87 -7.98 -15.14
C ALA A 335 18.27 -6.56 -14.98
N ALA A 336 17.53 -6.32 -13.90
CA ALA A 336 16.98 -4.99 -13.60
C ALA A 336 18.11 -3.99 -13.32
N MET A 337 19.15 -4.41 -12.61
CA MET A 337 20.35 -3.59 -12.35
C MET A 337 21.11 -3.26 -13.63
N ALA A 338 21.28 -4.22 -14.53
CA ALA A 338 21.94 -4.00 -15.81
C ALA A 338 21.20 -2.94 -16.64
N ALA A 339 19.87 -2.99 -16.68
CA ALA A 339 19.05 -1.98 -17.34
C ALA A 339 19.17 -0.58 -16.70
N ALA A 340 19.35 -0.51 -15.38
CA ALA A 340 19.51 0.75 -14.65
C ALA A 340 20.93 1.34 -14.70
N ALA A 341 21.94 0.59 -15.18
CA ALA A 341 23.34 0.98 -15.10
C ALA A 341 23.67 2.41 -15.60
N PRO A 342 23.16 2.90 -16.74
CA PRO A 342 23.41 4.28 -17.17
C PRO A 342 22.94 5.32 -16.17
N THR A 343 21.75 5.12 -15.59
CA THR A 343 21.16 6.02 -14.59
C THR A 343 21.98 6.03 -13.31
N LEU A 344 22.47 4.85 -12.86
CA LEU A 344 23.28 4.74 -11.66
C LEU A 344 24.66 5.41 -11.82
N GLN A 345 25.25 5.32 -13.01
CA GLN A 345 26.49 6.03 -13.33
C GLN A 345 26.28 7.55 -13.32
N GLN A 346 25.18 8.02 -13.93
CA GLN A 346 24.81 9.43 -13.86
C GLN A 346 24.59 9.90 -12.43
N TRP A 347 23.95 9.07 -11.59
CA TRP A 347 23.77 9.34 -10.16
C TRP A 347 25.12 9.58 -9.45
N CYS A 348 26.13 8.75 -9.71
CA CYS A 348 27.48 8.96 -9.17
C CYS A 348 28.08 10.29 -9.60
N LEU A 349 27.94 10.65 -10.88
CA LEU A 349 28.43 11.94 -11.40
C LEU A 349 27.75 13.13 -10.70
N ASP A 350 26.46 13.05 -10.47
CA ASP A 350 25.70 14.12 -9.83
C ASP A 350 26.05 14.25 -8.36
N LEU A 351 26.21 13.16 -7.64
CA LEU A 351 26.71 13.18 -6.26
C LEU A 351 28.13 13.73 -6.15
N ALA A 352 29.01 13.39 -7.10
CA ALA A 352 30.37 13.92 -7.13
C ALA A 352 30.38 15.43 -7.43
N ARG A 353 29.53 15.92 -8.34
CA ARG A 353 29.32 17.36 -8.58
C ARG A 353 28.79 18.08 -7.36
N ALA A 354 27.93 17.43 -6.59
CA ALA A 354 27.41 17.97 -5.33
C ALA A 354 28.42 17.91 -4.18
N GLY A 355 29.61 17.35 -4.40
CA GLY A 355 30.65 17.20 -3.37
C GLY A 355 30.35 16.12 -2.34
N LEU A 356 29.41 15.23 -2.61
CA LEU A 356 29.01 14.13 -1.73
C LEU A 356 29.81 12.84 -1.97
N LEU A 357 30.24 12.59 -3.21
CA LEU A 357 31.18 11.53 -3.56
C LEU A 357 32.56 12.10 -3.87
N PRO A 358 33.65 11.31 -3.63
CA PRO A 358 34.97 11.74 -4.04
C PRO A 358 35.10 11.84 -5.57
N GLN A 359 35.97 12.72 -6.04
CA GLN A 359 36.36 12.82 -7.44
C GLN A 359 37.33 11.67 -7.75
N ALA A 360 36.80 10.51 -8.07
CA ALA A 360 37.51 9.25 -8.19
C ALA A 360 36.90 8.39 -9.30
N THR A 361 37.42 7.21 -9.51
CA THR A 361 36.85 6.25 -10.48
C THR A 361 35.50 5.71 -9.99
N LEU A 362 34.66 5.25 -10.92
CA LEU A 362 33.36 4.68 -10.57
C LEU A 362 33.43 3.55 -9.53
N PRO A 363 34.38 2.60 -9.60
CA PRO A 363 34.54 1.59 -8.54
C PRO A 363 34.86 2.17 -7.16
N GLU A 364 35.69 3.19 -7.08
CA GLU A 364 36.04 3.86 -5.82
C GLU A 364 34.84 4.64 -5.24
N GLN A 365 34.06 5.29 -6.11
CA GLN A 365 32.82 5.96 -5.72
C GLN A 365 31.78 4.96 -5.20
N ALA A 366 31.64 3.82 -5.86
CA ALA A 366 30.73 2.76 -5.43
C ALA A 366 31.16 2.15 -4.08
N ALA A 367 32.47 1.92 -3.91
CA ALA A 367 33.01 1.44 -2.64
C ALA A 367 32.77 2.44 -1.51
N PHE A 368 33.03 3.72 -1.73
CA PHE A 368 32.77 4.78 -0.76
C PHE A 368 31.27 4.82 -0.35
N ALA A 369 30.36 4.81 -1.33
CA ALA A 369 28.93 4.83 -1.06
C ALA A 369 28.47 3.58 -0.27
N ARG A 370 29.04 2.40 -0.58
CA ARG A 370 28.80 1.17 0.17
C ARG A 370 29.26 1.30 1.64
N GLU A 371 30.43 1.88 1.86
CA GLU A 371 30.94 2.13 3.21
C GLU A 371 30.03 3.05 4.02
N GLN A 372 29.47 4.11 3.40
CA GLN A 372 28.51 5.00 4.07
C GLN A 372 27.26 4.21 4.54
N LEU A 373 26.70 3.34 3.70
CA LEU A 373 25.55 2.51 4.05
C LEU A 373 25.85 1.55 5.20
N LEU A 374 27.02 0.87 5.15
CA LEU A 374 27.45 -0.05 6.21
C LEU A 374 27.70 0.69 7.53
N ALA A 375 28.31 1.87 7.48
CA ALA A 375 28.50 2.72 8.64
C ALA A 375 27.16 3.22 9.23
N GLY A 376 26.17 3.46 8.38
CA GLY A 376 24.79 3.78 8.77
C GLY A 376 24.01 2.60 9.37
N GLY A 377 24.57 1.40 9.37
CA GLY A 377 23.98 0.21 9.98
C GLY A 377 23.34 -0.76 8.98
N ALA A 378 23.43 -0.50 7.66
CA ALA A 378 23.00 -1.48 6.67
C ALA A 378 23.87 -2.75 6.72
N ARG A 379 23.27 -3.89 6.42
CA ARG A 379 23.99 -5.16 6.32
C ARG A 379 24.37 -5.42 4.87
N SER A 380 25.56 -6.03 4.66
CA SER A 380 26.05 -6.30 3.30
C SER A 380 25.09 -7.16 2.49
N GLU A 381 24.49 -8.18 3.13
CA GLU A 381 23.53 -9.08 2.51
C GLU A 381 22.26 -8.33 2.08
N ALA A 382 21.80 -7.36 2.87
CA ALA A 382 20.66 -6.52 2.52
C ALA A 382 20.95 -5.60 1.33
N LEU A 383 22.18 -5.08 1.23
CA LEU A 383 22.60 -4.29 0.08
C LEU A 383 22.63 -5.13 -1.20
N ASP A 384 23.10 -6.36 -1.13
CA ASP A 384 23.18 -7.26 -2.27
C ASP A 384 21.78 -7.70 -2.77
N LEU A 385 20.78 -7.75 -1.87
CA LEU A 385 19.37 -7.94 -2.22
C LEU A 385 18.68 -6.66 -2.74
N GLY A 386 19.28 -5.50 -2.53
CA GLY A 386 18.69 -4.19 -2.82
C GLY A 386 18.55 -3.82 -4.30
N GLY A 387 19.00 -4.66 -5.23
CA GLY A 387 18.95 -4.37 -6.67
C GLY A 387 17.54 -4.08 -7.20
N PHE A 388 16.52 -4.72 -6.66
CA PHE A 388 15.13 -4.44 -7.01
C PHE A 388 14.73 -3.02 -6.63
N ASN A 389 15.06 -2.59 -5.42
CA ASN A 389 14.69 -1.26 -4.92
C ASN A 389 15.34 -0.14 -5.70
N VAL A 390 16.57 -0.37 -6.16
CA VAL A 390 17.33 0.59 -6.98
C VAL A 390 16.85 0.60 -8.42
N GLY A 391 16.72 -0.57 -9.04
CA GLY A 391 16.26 -0.70 -10.43
C GLY A 391 14.84 -0.17 -10.65
N GLY A 392 13.98 -0.25 -9.63
CA GLY A 392 12.63 0.29 -9.65
C GLY A 392 12.49 1.71 -9.10
N PHE A 393 13.58 2.38 -8.73
CA PHE A 393 13.56 3.70 -8.09
C PHE A 393 12.62 3.81 -6.87
N MET A 394 12.45 2.73 -6.13
CA MET A 394 11.49 2.64 -5.03
C MET A 394 11.77 3.68 -3.93
N TRP A 395 13.03 3.84 -3.52
CA TRP A 395 13.40 4.78 -2.47
C TRP A 395 13.16 6.25 -2.84
N PRO A 396 13.54 6.72 -4.04
CA PRO A 396 13.19 8.06 -4.51
C PRO A 396 11.67 8.29 -4.52
N GLY A 397 10.91 7.40 -5.13
CA GLY A 397 9.46 7.52 -5.23
C GLY A 397 8.79 7.62 -3.85
N MET A 398 9.18 6.75 -2.91
CA MET A 398 8.70 6.80 -1.54
C MET A 398 9.07 8.11 -0.84
N SER A 399 10.34 8.50 -0.92
CA SER A 399 10.85 9.71 -0.23
C SER A 399 10.12 10.95 -0.70
N TYR A 400 9.92 11.12 -2.00
CA TYR A 400 9.16 12.26 -2.54
C TYR A 400 7.69 12.22 -2.15
N ALA A 401 7.03 11.08 -2.29
CA ALA A 401 5.60 10.96 -1.96
C ALA A 401 5.33 11.26 -0.48
N TYR A 402 6.14 10.73 0.41
CA TYR A 402 5.99 10.99 1.85
C TYR A 402 6.38 12.43 2.23
N ALA A 403 7.45 12.98 1.65
CA ALA A 403 7.81 14.38 1.87
C ALA A 403 6.69 15.34 1.45
N MET A 404 6.07 15.10 0.30
CA MET A 404 4.93 15.86 -0.19
C MET A 404 3.72 15.74 0.75
N ALA A 405 3.40 14.52 1.22
CA ALA A 405 2.32 14.28 2.16
C ALA A 405 2.57 14.98 3.51
N TYR A 406 3.78 14.92 4.05
CA TYR A 406 4.14 15.57 5.31
C TYR A 406 4.11 17.10 5.19
N ALA A 407 4.54 17.64 4.06
CA ALA A 407 4.43 19.06 3.73
C ALA A 407 2.99 19.49 3.38
N ARG A 408 2.06 18.56 3.20
CA ARG A 408 0.66 18.79 2.78
C ARG A 408 0.58 19.55 1.46
N LEU A 409 1.39 19.16 0.49
CA LEU A 409 1.39 19.80 -0.81
C LEU A 409 0.06 19.63 -1.54
N LEU A 410 -0.32 20.69 -2.22
CA LEU A 410 -1.47 20.74 -3.12
C LEU A 410 -1.05 20.48 -4.57
N PRO A 411 -2.00 20.18 -5.48
CA PRO A 411 -1.72 20.10 -6.91
C PRO A 411 -0.97 21.34 -7.41
N GLY A 412 0.09 21.13 -8.18
CA GLY A 412 0.95 22.23 -8.68
C GLY A 412 2.11 22.61 -7.76
N GLU A 413 2.04 22.30 -6.47
CA GLU A 413 3.18 22.43 -5.58
C GLU A 413 4.11 21.22 -5.73
N THR A 414 5.40 21.46 -5.69
CA THR A 414 6.41 20.40 -5.85
C THR A 414 7.40 20.40 -4.70
N SER A 415 7.91 19.23 -4.36
CA SER A 415 9.09 19.10 -3.50
C SER A 415 10.31 18.95 -4.39
N PHE A 416 11.27 19.86 -4.27
CA PHE A 416 12.53 19.88 -5.06
C PHE A 416 12.33 19.92 -6.57
N GLY A 417 11.22 20.48 -7.08
CA GLY A 417 10.90 20.51 -8.50
C GLY A 417 10.45 19.18 -9.10
N VAL A 418 10.26 18.15 -8.28
CA VAL A 418 9.83 16.82 -8.75
C VAL A 418 8.34 16.82 -9.03
N ARG A 419 7.96 16.26 -10.18
CA ARG A 419 6.58 15.94 -10.54
C ARG A 419 6.49 14.49 -11.04
N PHE A 420 5.32 13.92 -10.99
CA PHE A 420 5.07 12.59 -11.51
C PHE A 420 4.41 12.65 -12.89
N ALA A 421 4.87 11.83 -13.80
CA ALA A 421 4.38 11.71 -15.17
C ALA A 421 4.60 10.29 -15.69
N ALA A 422 3.77 9.84 -16.63
CA ALA A 422 4.17 8.71 -17.46
C ALA A 422 5.40 9.09 -18.30
N THR A 423 6.25 8.14 -18.60
CA THR A 423 7.44 8.38 -19.42
C THR A 423 7.46 7.49 -20.65
N ASP A 424 7.97 8.03 -21.75
CA ASP A 424 8.27 7.26 -22.94
C ASP A 424 9.58 6.45 -22.81
N ALA A 425 9.96 5.75 -23.87
CA ALA A 425 11.18 4.94 -23.89
C ALA A 425 12.49 5.75 -23.71
N ALA A 426 12.43 7.07 -23.95
CA ALA A 426 13.55 8.00 -23.75
C ALA A 426 13.51 8.65 -22.33
N GLY A 427 12.54 8.26 -21.49
CA GLY A 427 12.37 8.84 -20.15
C GLY A 427 11.73 10.24 -20.15
N GLN A 428 11.17 10.69 -21.28
CA GLN A 428 10.50 11.97 -21.35
C GLN A 428 9.03 11.87 -20.95
N PRO A 429 8.48 12.89 -20.24
CA PRO A 429 7.07 12.91 -19.89
C PRO A 429 6.17 12.75 -21.11
N CYS A 430 5.20 11.86 -21.03
CA CYS A 430 4.22 11.62 -22.07
C CYS A 430 2.81 11.42 -21.49
N ALA A 431 1.78 11.58 -22.32
CA ALA A 431 0.41 11.32 -21.93
C ALA A 431 0.19 9.85 -21.57
N LEU A 432 -0.64 9.61 -20.54
CA LEU A 432 -1.12 8.26 -20.24
C LEU A 432 -1.91 7.69 -21.42
N ARG A 433 -1.76 6.40 -21.64
CA ARG A 433 -2.39 5.69 -22.75
C ARG A 433 -3.43 4.70 -22.23
N GLY A 434 -4.58 4.65 -22.92
CA GLY A 434 -5.57 3.59 -22.79
C GLY A 434 -5.90 3.21 -21.34
N ASP A 435 -5.45 2.02 -20.94
CA ASP A 435 -5.71 1.42 -19.65
C ASP A 435 -4.72 1.82 -18.53
N GLU A 436 -3.73 2.66 -18.80
CA GLU A 436 -2.63 2.91 -17.86
C GLU A 436 -3.09 3.47 -16.51
N LEU A 437 -4.07 4.38 -16.50
CA LEU A 437 -4.62 4.89 -15.24
C LEU A 437 -5.36 3.81 -14.43
N ALA A 438 -6.17 2.98 -15.11
CA ALA A 438 -6.86 1.87 -14.48
C ALA A 438 -5.89 0.78 -13.99
N ARG A 439 -4.84 0.49 -14.77
CA ARG A 439 -3.76 -0.40 -14.36
C ARG A 439 -3.00 0.15 -13.17
N ALA A 440 -2.69 1.43 -13.16
CA ALA A 440 -2.04 2.08 -12.03
C ALA A 440 -2.89 1.94 -10.75
N TRP A 441 -4.19 2.06 -10.82
CA TRP A 441 -5.07 1.79 -9.68
C TRP A 441 -4.98 0.33 -9.20
N CYS A 442 -4.98 -0.65 -10.13
CA CYS A 442 -4.93 -2.07 -9.78
C CYS A 442 -3.58 -2.48 -9.18
N ASP A 443 -2.50 -2.10 -9.85
CA ASP A 443 -1.16 -2.61 -9.56
C ASP A 443 -0.48 -1.75 -8.48
N ALA A 444 -1.13 -0.70 -8.06
CA ALA A 444 -0.56 0.40 -7.36
C ALA A 444 -0.35 0.19 -5.88
N SER A 445 0.77 0.72 -5.49
CA SER A 445 0.78 1.63 -4.36
C SER A 445 0.27 3.02 -4.80
N GLY A 446 -0.35 3.80 -3.90
CA GLY A 446 -0.74 5.20 -4.18
C GLY A 446 0.46 6.17 -4.22
N ILE A 447 1.65 5.68 -4.55
CA ILE A 447 2.89 6.45 -4.72
C ILE A 447 3.61 5.98 -5.98
N ALA A 448 4.33 6.89 -6.62
CA ALA A 448 5.25 6.58 -7.71
C ALA A 448 6.54 5.87 -7.19
N PRO A 449 7.27 5.11 -8.01
CA PRO A 449 6.90 4.74 -9.36
C PRO A 449 5.86 3.62 -9.39
N THR A 450 4.87 3.81 -10.21
CA THR A 450 3.81 2.83 -10.45
C THR A 450 3.62 2.71 -11.96
N LEU A 451 3.91 1.53 -12.52
CA LEU A 451 3.77 1.24 -13.96
C LEU A 451 4.45 2.26 -14.89
N GLY A 452 5.61 2.79 -14.48
CA GLY A 452 6.37 3.74 -15.28
C GLY A 452 6.01 5.22 -15.08
N ILE A 453 5.16 5.52 -14.07
CA ILE A 453 4.89 6.90 -13.66
C ILE A 453 5.99 7.37 -12.71
#